data_5967a63541ccce660561822a1b1be68f
#
_entry.id   5967a63541ccce660561822a1b1be68f
#
_cell.length_a   1.000
_cell.length_b   1.000
_cell.length_c   1.000
_cell.angle_alpha   90.00
_cell.angle_beta   90.00
_cell.angle_gamma   90.00
#
_symmetry.space_group_name_H-M   'P 1'
#
loop_
_entity.id
_entity.type
_entity.pdbx_description
1 polymer ?
#
loop_
_entity_poly.entity_id
_entity_poly.type
_entity_poly.pdbx_seq_one_letter_code
_entity_poly.pdbx_strand_id
1 'polypeptide(L)'
;MPPKIRGMAMNPNTNTAAVRRFTLMIAGEDAPNPQAERPPCGLPQERFLLGERVPLAPILLLGLSNIVIDPELSIACLQPVHLHATRDHLVLLDQNQLRLTAEESAALLKPILPLLEEDFKSPLLFQDTSFYFIPAGPFITLETHSLDQSHGRNIDWWMPRDSTIEGAAKKWRKLQNEIQMLWHIDPVNEKREQSGQASINSIWISGIGKLADVKVPNCFQGVKTIYSDKPLLIGLAKFLKISQSTDLNQNQLDAGFAYVDNPESIWEILSTALEAQQLDELVLIDFPNGHVRERTFTRKALLQQSWMFWRKPKKRSWQDLVGATK
;
A
#
# COMPACT_ATOMS: atom_id res chain seq x y z
N MET A 1 -37.20 59.44 17.75
CA MET A 1 -36.65 58.39 18.60
C MET A 1 -36.81 57.07 17.90
N PRO A 2 -35.73 56.41 17.45
CA PRO A 2 -35.80 55.05 16.88
C PRO A 2 -35.71 53.99 18.01
N PRO A 3 -36.30 52.81 17.82
CA PRO A 3 -36.38 51.76 18.84
C PRO A 3 -35.04 51.03 19.02
N LYS A 4 -34.71 50.74 20.28
CA LYS A 4 -33.55 49.96 20.71
C LYS A 4 -33.70 48.50 20.30
N ILE A 5 -32.80 48.01 19.44
CA ILE A 5 -32.63 46.58 19.15
C ILE A 5 -31.90 45.96 20.35
N ARG A 6 -32.55 45.04 21.05
CA ARG A 6 -31.94 44.19 22.08
C ARG A 6 -30.98 43.21 21.40
N GLY A 7 -29.68 43.34 21.72
CA GLY A 7 -28.70 42.35 21.33
C GLY A 7 -29.02 41.00 21.98
N MET A 8 -29.24 40.00 21.15
CA MET A 8 -29.20 38.60 21.56
C MET A 8 -27.73 38.21 21.81
N ALA A 9 -27.38 37.98 23.07
CA ALA A 9 -26.11 37.43 23.44
C ALA A 9 -26.01 36.00 22.84
N MET A 10 -25.12 35.83 21.88
CA MET A 10 -24.67 34.49 21.46
C MET A 10 -23.94 33.83 22.62
N ASN A 11 -24.43 32.68 23.01
CA ASN A 11 -23.85 31.84 24.04
C ASN A 11 -22.65 31.11 23.41
N PRO A 12 -21.36 31.41 23.73
CA PRO A 12 -20.20 30.73 23.17
C PRO A 12 -19.78 29.59 24.09
N ASN A 13 -20.55 28.52 24.20
CA ASN A 13 -20.11 27.31 24.87
C ASN A 13 -20.86 26.07 24.37
N THR A 14 -20.67 25.72 23.10
CA THR A 14 -20.75 24.33 22.69
C THR A 14 -19.33 23.81 22.58
N ASN A 15 -18.80 23.37 23.71
CA ASN A 15 -17.62 22.53 23.77
C ASN A 15 -18.01 21.16 23.17
N THR A 16 -18.07 21.07 21.84
CA THR A 16 -18.23 19.79 21.15
C THR A 16 -16.92 19.04 21.39
N ALA A 17 -16.95 18.13 22.37
CA ALA A 17 -15.85 17.21 22.58
C ALA A 17 -15.50 16.57 21.22
N ALA A 18 -14.21 16.60 20.85
CA ALA A 18 -13.79 16.01 19.59
C ALA A 18 -14.18 14.54 19.55
N VAL A 19 -14.83 14.11 18.46
CA VAL A 19 -15.28 12.72 18.26
C VAL A 19 -14.03 11.83 18.21
N ARG A 20 -13.94 10.87 19.11
CA ARG A 20 -12.85 9.88 19.15
C ARG A 20 -13.10 8.84 18.06
N ARG A 21 -12.27 8.88 17.04
CA ARG A 21 -12.45 8.10 15.81
C ARG A 21 -11.22 7.24 15.54
N PHE A 22 -11.46 6.00 15.12
CA PHE A 22 -10.45 5.12 14.55
C PHE A 22 -10.84 4.75 13.12
N THR A 23 -9.88 4.76 12.20
CA THR A 23 -10.08 4.35 10.81
C THR A 23 -9.38 3.02 10.56
N LEU A 24 -10.13 2.01 10.16
CA LEU A 24 -9.64 0.71 9.74
C LEU A 24 -9.79 0.56 8.24
N MET A 25 -8.70 0.41 7.54
CA MET A 25 -8.70 0.06 6.12
C MET A 25 -8.37 -1.41 5.93
N ILE A 26 -9.08 -2.09 5.04
CA ILE A 26 -8.88 -3.50 4.72
C ILE A 26 -8.39 -3.60 3.29
N ALA A 27 -7.45 -4.52 3.05
CA ALA A 27 -6.99 -4.85 1.71
C ALA A 27 -8.18 -5.27 0.83
N GLY A 28 -8.21 -4.75 -0.38
CA GLY A 28 -9.16 -5.13 -1.40
C GLY A 28 -8.51 -5.99 -2.47
N GLU A 29 -9.30 -6.85 -3.08
CA GLU A 29 -8.88 -7.57 -4.27
C GLU A 29 -9.03 -6.67 -5.49
N ASP A 30 -8.05 -6.76 -6.39
CA ASP A 30 -8.15 -6.10 -7.68
C ASP A 30 -9.15 -6.87 -8.55
N ALA A 31 -10.22 -6.19 -8.94
CA ALA A 31 -11.22 -6.72 -9.86
C ALA A 31 -11.07 -6.02 -11.23
N PRO A 32 -10.11 -6.45 -12.05
CA PRO A 32 -9.92 -5.85 -13.37
C PRO A 32 -11.18 -6.03 -14.20
N ASN A 33 -11.66 -4.94 -14.81
CA ASN A 33 -12.78 -4.99 -15.71
C ASN A 33 -12.40 -5.84 -16.95
N PRO A 34 -13.07 -6.98 -17.22
CA PRO A 34 -12.75 -7.82 -18.38
C PRO A 34 -12.91 -7.12 -19.73
N GLN A 35 -13.65 -6.00 -19.76
CA GLN A 35 -13.86 -5.19 -20.97
C GLN A 35 -12.86 -4.05 -21.09
N ALA A 36 -12.02 -3.83 -20.07
CA ALA A 36 -10.97 -2.82 -20.16
C ALA A 36 -9.81 -3.35 -20.99
N GLU A 37 -9.31 -2.56 -21.92
CA GLU A 37 -8.13 -2.91 -22.71
C GLU A 37 -6.87 -3.10 -21.85
N ARG A 38 -6.83 -2.47 -20.67
CA ARG A 38 -5.68 -2.50 -19.74
C ARG A 38 -6.16 -2.46 -18.29
N PRO A 39 -5.49 -3.20 -17.40
CA PRO A 39 -5.74 -3.05 -15.97
C PRO A 39 -5.22 -1.67 -15.50
N PRO A 40 -5.89 -1.05 -14.52
CA PRO A 40 -5.38 0.18 -13.89
C PRO A 40 -4.07 -0.10 -13.14
N CYS A 41 -3.19 0.91 -13.01
CA CYS A 41 -1.98 0.80 -12.21
C CYS A 41 -2.32 0.71 -10.71
N GLY A 42 -1.69 -0.23 -10.01
CA GLY A 42 -1.83 -0.45 -8.58
C GLY A 42 -3.15 -1.11 -8.14
N LEU A 43 -3.13 -1.66 -6.94
CA LEU A 43 -4.30 -2.22 -6.29
C LEU A 43 -5.30 -1.10 -5.88
N PRO A 44 -6.59 -1.43 -5.63
CA PRO A 44 -7.58 -0.41 -5.21
C PRO A 44 -7.12 0.40 -4.00
N GLN A 45 -6.53 -0.24 -3.00
CA GLN A 45 -5.99 0.42 -1.81
C GLN A 45 -4.78 1.31 -2.12
N GLU A 46 -3.92 0.93 -3.07
CA GLU A 46 -2.77 1.74 -3.49
C GLU A 46 -3.25 3.01 -4.19
N ARG A 47 -4.23 2.88 -5.12
CA ARG A 47 -4.87 4.03 -5.78
C ARG A 47 -5.56 4.94 -4.78
N PHE A 48 -6.25 4.37 -3.81
CA PHE A 48 -6.92 5.13 -2.76
C PHE A 48 -5.93 5.93 -1.91
N LEU A 49 -4.81 5.30 -1.50
CA LEU A 49 -3.80 5.91 -0.62
C LEU A 49 -2.92 6.95 -1.33
N LEU A 50 -2.63 6.77 -2.62
CA LEU A 50 -1.60 7.53 -3.34
C LEU A 50 -2.15 8.35 -4.52
N GLY A 51 -3.38 8.07 -4.95
CA GLY A 51 -3.99 8.62 -6.17
C GLY A 51 -3.78 7.73 -7.39
N GLU A 52 -4.42 8.08 -8.51
CA GLU A 52 -4.53 7.26 -9.72
C GLU A 52 -3.19 6.89 -10.39
N ARG A 53 -2.15 7.70 -10.21
CA ARG A 53 -0.82 7.42 -10.76
C ARG A 53 0.02 6.48 -9.91
N VAL A 54 -0.43 6.21 -8.68
CA VAL A 54 0.21 5.31 -7.72
C VAL A 54 1.74 5.52 -7.64
N PRO A 55 2.23 6.69 -7.21
CA PRO A 55 3.67 6.96 -7.02
C PRO A 55 4.18 6.21 -5.79
N LEU A 56 4.24 4.88 -5.90
CA LEU A 56 4.54 3.97 -4.80
C LEU A 56 6.02 4.03 -4.40
N ALA A 57 6.94 4.10 -5.38
CA ALA A 57 8.37 4.03 -5.15
C ALA A 57 8.89 5.12 -4.19
N PRO A 58 8.58 6.41 -4.33
CA PRO A 58 9.08 7.42 -3.39
C PRO A 58 8.51 7.26 -1.98
N ILE A 59 7.28 6.77 -1.82
CA ILE A 59 6.69 6.50 -0.50
C ILE A 59 7.34 5.27 0.15
N LEU A 60 7.58 4.19 -0.60
CA LEU A 60 8.33 3.03 -0.09
C LEU A 60 9.75 3.42 0.33
N LEU A 61 10.44 4.23 -0.46
CA LEU A 61 11.78 4.73 -0.11
C LEU A 61 11.77 5.52 1.20
N LEU A 62 10.78 6.38 1.42
CA LEU A 62 10.60 7.06 2.71
C LEU A 62 10.36 6.07 3.86
N GLY A 63 9.59 5.01 3.61
CA GLY A 63 9.31 3.99 4.61
C GLY A 63 10.53 3.21 5.04
N LEU A 64 11.37 2.84 4.07
CA LEU A 64 12.53 1.97 4.25
C LEU A 64 13.82 2.71 4.61
N SER A 65 13.88 4.04 4.39
CA SER A 65 15.10 4.81 4.59
C SER A 65 14.84 6.14 5.29
N ASN A 66 15.93 6.83 5.65
CA ASN A 66 15.90 8.19 6.14
C ASN A 66 16.50 9.19 5.12
N ILE A 67 16.54 8.80 3.85
CA ILE A 67 17.05 9.66 2.78
C ILE A 67 16.09 10.82 2.57
N VAL A 68 16.63 12.01 2.43
CA VAL A 68 15.87 13.20 2.03
C VAL A 68 15.67 13.14 0.52
N ILE A 69 14.40 13.09 0.11
CA ILE A 69 14.00 12.98 -1.28
C ILE A 69 13.56 14.35 -1.80
N ASP A 70 14.09 14.76 -2.95
CA ASP A 70 13.54 15.91 -3.69
C ASP A 70 12.10 15.54 -4.13
N PRO A 71 11.07 16.31 -3.75
CA PRO A 71 9.68 16.04 -4.12
C PRO A 71 9.43 15.95 -5.62
N GLU A 72 10.25 16.59 -6.44
CA GLU A 72 10.15 16.58 -7.90
C GLU A 72 10.96 15.46 -8.56
N LEU A 73 11.77 14.73 -7.81
CA LEU A 73 12.52 13.61 -8.34
C LEU A 73 11.60 12.41 -8.61
N SER A 74 11.57 11.96 -9.85
CA SER A 74 10.87 10.73 -10.24
C SER A 74 11.72 9.53 -9.88
N ILE A 75 11.18 8.63 -9.05
CA ILE A 75 11.87 7.44 -8.53
C ILE A 75 11.18 6.19 -9.05
N ALA A 76 11.96 5.17 -9.39
CA ALA A 76 11.51 3.82 -9.70
C ALA A 76 11.91 2.87 -8.56
N CYS A 77 11.04 1.92 -8.28
CA CYS A 77 11.31 0.78 -7.41
C CYS A 77 11.59 -0.45 -8.27
N LEU A 78 12.71 -1.11 -8.01
CA LEU A 78 13.13 -2.35 -8.65
C LEU A 78 13.13 -3.45 -7.61
N GLN A 79 12.59 -4.63 -7.95
CA GLN A 79 12.49 -5.76 -7.03
C GLN A 79 13.02 -7.03 -7.69
N PRO A 80 13.97 -7.75 -7.06
CA PRO A 80 14.37 -9.08 -7.51
C PRO A 80 13.19 -10.04 -7.43
N VAL A 81 12.94 -10.80 -8.49
CA VAL A 81 11.78 -11.69 -8.59
C VAL A 81 12.13 -13.04 -9.22
N HIS A 82 11.22 -14.00 -9.05
CA HIS A 82 11.20 -15.23 -9.83
C HIS A 82 9.98 -15.27 -10.73
N LEU A 83 10.21 -15.35 -12.03
CA LEU A 83 9.20 -15.63 -13.03
C LEU A 83 9.13 -17.14 -13.26
N HIS A 84 8.04 -17.75 -12.80
CA HIS A 84 7.81 -19.17 -12.91
C HIS A 84 7.11 -19.49 -14.23
N ALA A 85 7.73 -20.38 -15.03
CA ALA A 85 7.10 -20.85 -16.26
C ALA A 85 6.02 -21.89 -15.95
N THR A 86 4.79 -21.60 -16.34
CA THR A 86 3.70 -22.56 -16.41
C THR A 86 3.66 -23.19 -17.81
N ARG A 87 2.59 -23.90 -18.14
CA ARG A 87 2.47 -24.55 -19.44
C ARG A 87 2.40 -23.57 -20.62
N ASP A 88 1.77 -22.40 -20.42
CA ASP A 88 1.38 -21.47 -21.49
C ASP A 88 1.67 -19.99 -21.17
N HIS A 89 2.09 -19.69 -19.94
CA HIS A 89 2.41 -18.31 -19.54
C HIS A 89 3.43 -18.26 -18.38
N LEU A 90 3.89 -17.08 -18.03
CA LEU A 90 4.72 -16.85 -16.87
C LEU A 90 3.88 -16.30 -15.71
N VAL A 91 4.20 -16.72 -14.49
CA VAL A 91 3.59 -16.25 -13.25
C VAL A 91 4.67 -15.71 -12.33
N LEU A 92 4.41 -14.59 -11.71
CA LEU A 92 5.27 -13.97 -10.72
C LEU A 92 5.07 -14.66 -9.36
N LEU A 93 6.14 -15.21 -8.77
CA LEU A 93 6.07 -15.78 -7.42
C LEU A 93 5.96 -14.70 -6.35
N ASP A 94 5.27 -15.05 -5.26
CA ASP A 94 5.20 -14.21 -4.07
C ASP A 94 6.59 -14.00 -3.45
N GLN A 95 6.91 -12.75 -3.09
CA GLN A 95 8.16 -12.36 -2.45
C GLN A 95 8.45 -13.15 -1.16
N ASN A 96 7.42 -13.47 -0.38
CA ASN A 96 7.57 -14.25 0.84
C ASN A 96 8.06 -15.68 0.57
N GLN A 97 7.77 -16.22 -0.61
CA GLN A 97 8.23 -17.56 -1.02
C GLN A 97 9.70 -17.55 -1.42
N LEU A 98 10.20 -16.42 -1.91
CA LEU A 98 11.59 -16.29 -2.34
C LEU A 98 12.57 -16.36 -1.17
N ARG A 99 12.22 -15.85 0.00
CA ARG A 99 13.07 -15.83 1.21
C ARG A 99 14.48 -15.31 0.91
N LEU A 100 14.56 -14.26 0.09
CA LEU A 100 15.82 -13.63 -0.28
C LEU A 100 16.51 -13.06 0.96
N THR A 101 17.80 -13.31 1.14
CA THR A 101 18.58 -12.70 2.23
C THR A 101 19.23 -11.39 1.79
N ALA A 102 19.64 -10.56 2.75
CA ALA A 102 20.34 -9.31 2.45
C ALA A 102 21.66 -9.53 1.72
N GLU A 103 22.38 -10.60 2.08
CA GLU A 103 23.64 -11.00 1.45
C GLU A 103 23.42 -11.44 0.01
N GLU A 104 22.40 -12.27 -0.25
CA GLU A 104 22.03 -12.70 -1.60
C GLU A 104 21.63 -11.50 -2.46
N SER A 105 20.79 -10.61 -1.91
CA SER A 105 20.35 -9.39 -2.60
C SER A 105 21.52 -8.49 -3.00
N ALA A 106 22.46 -8.27 -2.07
CA ALA A 106 23.65 -7.47 -2.34
C ALA A 106 24.56 -8.12 -3.39
N ALA A 107 24.71 -9.46 -3.33
CA ALA A 107 25.51 -10.22 -4.29
C ALA A 107 24.90 -10.16 -5.70
N LEU A 108 23.57 -10.33 -5.82
CA LEU A 108 22.83 -10.23 -7.09
C LEU A 108 22.84 -8.81 -7.67
N LEU A 109 22.79 -7.77 -6.83
CA LEU A 109 22.85 -6.38 -7.29
C LEU A 109 24.21 -6.04 -7.91
N LYS A 110 25.30 -6.53 -7.33
CA LYS A 110 26.67 -6.16 -7.73
C LYS A 110 26.95 -6.29 -9.23
N PRO A 111 26.66 -7.42 -9.91
CA PRO A 111 26.91 -7.57 -11.34
C PRO A 111 26.01 -6.72 -12.23
N ILE A 112 24.80 -6.36 -11.78
CA ILE A 112 23.83 -5.59 -12.58
C ILE A 112 23.89 -4.09 -12.33
N LEU A 113 24.53 -3.63 -11.25
CA LEU A 113 24.56 -2.22 -10.87
C LEU A 113 25.10 -1.32 -11.99
N PRO A 114 26.19 -1.64 -12.71
CA PRO A 114 26.66 -0.82 -13.81
C PRO A 114 25.63 -0.68 -14.95
N LEU A 115 24.89 -1.75 -15.26
CA LEU A 115 23.84 -1.72 -16.28
C LEU A 115 22.67 -0.84 -15.85
N LEU A 116 22.26 -0.94 -14.57
CA LEU A 116 21.18 -0.11 -14.02
C LEU A 116 21.55 1.37 -14.09
N GLU A 117 22.74 1.74 -13.60
CA GLU A 117 23.19 3.13 -13.60
C GLU A 117 23.37 3.70 -15.01
N GLU A 118 23.86 2.87 -15.95
CA GLU A 118 23.99 3.26 -17.36
C GLU A 118 22.61 3.50 -18.01
N ASP A 119 21.68 2.56 -17.85
CA ASP A 119 20.39 2.64 -18.51
C ASP A 119 19.45 3.67 -17.87
N PHE A 120 19.48 3.83 -16.55
CA PHE A 120 18.71 4.86 -15.84
C PHE A 120 19.38 6.24 -15.90
N LYS A 121 20.65 6.35 -16.33
CA LYS A 121 21.43 7.60 -16.34
C LYS A 121 21.59 8.23 -14.96
N SER A 122 21.61 7.42 -13.92
CA SER A 122 21.64 7.87 -12.52
C SER A 122 22.19 6.79 -11.60
N PRO A 123 22.86 7.16 -10.50
CA PRO A 123 23.27 6.22 -9.49
C PRO A 123 22.08 5.65 -8.71
N LEU A 124 22.27 4.50 -8.11
CA LEU A 124 21.32 3.90 -7.17
C LEU A 124 21.20 4.80 -5.93
N LEU A 125 19.96 5.05 -5.48
CA LEU A 125 19.68 5.87 -4.30
C LEU A 125 19.75 5.06 -3.00
N PHE A 126 19.18 3.86 -3.02
CA PHE A 126 19.04 3.02 -1.83
C PHE A 126 18.82 1.56 -2.22
N GLN A 127 19.30 0.66 -1.37
CA GLN A 127 19.09 -0.78 -1.45
C GLN A 127 18.62 -1.31 -0.11
N ASP A 128 17.60 -2.14 -0.16
CA ASP A 128 17.20 -3.05 0.91
C ASP A 128 17.16 -4.49 0.36
N THR A 129 16.83 -5.48 1.18
CA THR A 129 16.81 -6.89 0.77
C THR A 129 15.96 -7.16 -0.46
N SER A 130 14.77 -6.55 -0.52
CA SER A 130 13.78 -6.79 -1.59
C SER A 130 13.56 -5.59 -2.51
N PHE A 131 14.24 -4.46 -2.26
CA PHE A 131 13.95 -3.21 -2.93
C PHE A 131 15.23 -2.47 -3.33
N TYR A 132 15.30 -2.05 -4.59
CA TYR A 132 16.32 -1.14 -5.09
C TYR A 132 15.64 0.12 -5.61
N PHE A 133 16.11 1.30 -5.22
CA PHE A 133 15.51 2.57 -5.63
C PHE A 133 16.50 3.38 -6.45
N ILE A 134 16.02 3.85 -7.61
CA ILE A 134 16.83 4.61 -8.56
C ILE A 134 15.99 5.74 -9.18
N PRO A 135 16.56 6.91 -9.50
CA PRO A 135 15.86 7.93 -10.28
C PRO A 135 15.37 7.33 -11.60
N ALA A 136 14.08 7.54 -11.94
CA ALA A 136 13.44 6.82 -13.04
C ALA A 136 14.05 7.10 -14.43
N GLY A 137 14.73 8.24 -14.62
CA GLY A 137 15.43 8.57 -15.85
C GLY A 137 14.56 8.40 -17.11
N PRO A 138 15.02 7.65 -18.12
CA PRO A 138 14.28 7.45 -19.37
C PRO A 138 13.06 6.54 -19.24
N PHE A 139 12.81 5.96 -18.07
CA PHE A 139 11.67 5.08 -17.80
C PHE A 139 10.47 5.78 -17.14
N ILE A 140 10.54 7.10 -16.97
CA ILE A 140 9.50 7.91 -16.31
C ILE A 140 8.11 7.79 -16.98
N THR A 141 8.05 7.41 -18.26
CA THR A 141 6.82 7.25 -19.02
C THR A 141 6.25 5.84 -19.01
N LEU A 142 6.86 4.91 -18.27
CA LEU A 142 6.33 3.56 -18.14
C LEU A 142 5.09 3.55 -17.25
N GLU A 143 4.04 2.90 -17.72
CA GLU A 143 2.96 2.41 -16.89
C GLU A 143 3.41 1.09 -16.25
N THR A 144 3.39 1.03 -14.92
CA THR A 144 3.89 -0.10 -14.16
C THR A 144 2.86 -0.53 -13.11
N HIS A 145 2.91 -1.80 -12.72
CA HIS A 145 2.04 -2.38 -11.71
C HIS A 145 2.87 -2.82 -10.51
N SER A 146 2.31 -2.69 -9.30
CA SER A 146 2.99 -3.18 -8.10
C SER A 146 3.16 -4.70 -8.17
N LEU A 147 4.14 -5.20 -7.45
CA LEU A 147 4.38 -6.64 -7.36
C LEU A 147 3.18 -7.33 -6.70
N ASP A 148 2.58 -6.70 -5.67
CA ASP A 148 1.39 -7.20 -4.99
C ASP A 148 0.18 -7.30 -5.92
N GLN A 149 0.07 -6.40 -6.92
CA GLN A 149 -0.99 -6.48 -7.93
C GLN A 149 -0.76 -7.61 -8.92
N SER A 150 0.49 -7.94 -9.22
CA SER A 150 0.87 -8.79 -10.34
C SER A 150 1.11 -10.25 -9.97
N HIS A 151 1.44 -10.55 -8.69
CA HIS A 151 1.81 -11.89 -8.25
C HIS A 151 0.65 -12.88 -8.41
N GLY A 152 0.99 -14.16 -8.68
CA GLY A 152 0.00 -15.22 -8.86
C GLY A 152 -0.84 -15.14 -10.14
N ARG A 153 -0.57 -14.18 -11.03
CA ARG A 153 -1.32 -13.91 -12.26
C ARG A 153 -0.43 -14.09 -13.49
N ASN A 154 -1.05 -14.27 -14.67
CA ASN A 154 -0.33 -14.21 -15.94
C ASN A 154 0.31 -12.82 -16.10
N ILE A 155 1.65 -12.76 -16.18
CA ILE A 155 2.37 -11.50 -16.19
C ILE A 155 2.16 -10.64 -17.43
N ASP A 156 1.70 -11.20 -18.55
CA ASP A 156 1.55 -10.47 -19.82
C ASP A 156 0.68 -9.21 -19.69
N TRP A 157 -0.31 -9.27 -18.79
CA TRP A 157 -1.20 -8.14 -18.51
C TRP A 157 -0.56 -7.05 -17.66
N TRP A 158 0.50 -7.39 -16.91
CA TRP A 158 1.11 -6.56 -15.87
C TRP A 158 2.49 -6.04 -16.25
N MET A 159 3.02 -6.52 -17.38
CA MET A 159 4.31 -6.07 -17.89
C MET A 159 4.30 -4.55 -18.16
N PRO A 160 5.41 -3.85 -17.87
CA PRO A 160 5.54 -2.42 -18.14
C PRO A 160 5.25 -2.07 -19.60
N ARG A 161 4.50 -0.99 -19.81
CA ARG A 161 4.07 -0.51 -21.13
C ARG A 161 4.36 0.97 -21.29
N ASP A 162 4.48 1.41 -22.54
CA ASP A 162 4.61 2.83 -22.84
C ASP A 162 3.27 3.53 -22.61
N SER A 163 3.29 4.68 -21.89
CA SER A 163 2.11 5.53 -21.70
C SER A 163 1.96 6.56 -22.83
N THR A 164 2.89 7.49 -22.92
CA THR A 164 2.83 8.65 -23.83
C THR A 164 3.97 8.67 -24.87
N ILE A 165 5.12 8.10 -24.52
CA ILE A 165 6.32 8.08 -25.37
C ILE A 165 6.68 6.62 -25.64
N GLU A 166 6.75 6.27 -26.92
CA GLU A 166 7.12 4.93 -27.35
C GLU A 166 8.61 4.64 -27.14
N GLY A 167 8.93 3.39 -26.78
CA GLY A 167 10.28 2.87 -26.73
C GLY A 167 10.82 2.62 -25.33
N ALA A 168 10.26 3.21 -24.28
CA ALA A 168 10.68 2.97 -22.91
C ALA A 168 10.43 1.51 -22.48
N ALA A 169 9.29 0.93 -22.86
CA ALA A 169 8.97 -0.46 -22.58
C ALA A 169 9.89 -1.45 -23.32
N LYS A 170 10.29 -1.12 -24.55
CA LYS A 170 11.27 -1.92 -25.31
C LYS A 170 12.66 -1.85 -24.66
N LYS A 171 13.07 -0.65 -24.22
CA LYS A 171 14.32 -0.44 -23.51
C LYS A 171 14.35 -1.19 -22.19
N TRP A 172 13.24 -1.13 -21.42
CA TRP A 172 13.11 -1.89 -20.17
C TRP A 172 13.23 -3.39 -20.39
N ARG A 173 12.51 -3.96 -21.37
CA ARG A 173 12.60 -5.40 -21.68
C ARG A 173 14.02 -5.83 -22.08
N LYS A 174 14.75 -4.98 -22.81
CA LYS A 174 16.16 -5.26 -23.14
C LYS A 174 17.02 -5.36 -21.88
N LEU A 175 16.92 -4.35 -20.99
CA LEU A 175 17.64 -4.34 -19.73
C LEU A 175 17.26 -5.53 -18.85
N GLN A 176 15.97 -5.84 -18.73
CA GLN A 176 15.47 -6.99 -17.96
C GLN A 176 16.06 -8.31 -18.48
N ASN A 177 16.16 -8.51 -19.80
CA ASN A 177 16.76 -9.68 -20.39
C ASN A 177 18.27 -9.76 -20.12
N GLU A 178 19.00 -8.65 -20.18
CA GLU A 178 20.42 -8.61 -19.85
C GLU A 178 20.68 -8.99 -18.38
N ILE A 179 19.85 -8.48 -17.47
CA ILE A 179 19.90 -8.84 -16.05
C ILE A 179 19.60 -10.34 -15.87
N GLN A 180 18.57 -10.86 -16.56
CA GLN A 180 18.23 -12.29 -16.51
C GLN A 180 19.41 -13.16 -16.96
N MET A 181 20.11 -12.78 -18.02
CA MET A 181 21.30 -13.52 -18.50
C MET A 181 22.42 -13.54 -17.46
N LEU A 182 22.68 -12.39 -16.80
CA LEU A 182 23.71 -12.32 -15.75
C LEU A 182 23.33 -13.18 -14.54
N TRP A 183 22.09 -13.11 -14.10
CA TRP A 183 21.62 -13.87 -12.94
C TRP A 183 21.48 -15.35 -13.19
N HIS A 184 21.30 -15.77 -14.46
CA HIS A 184 21.22 -17.19 -14.82
C HIS A 184 22.52 -17.96 -14.48
N ILE A 185 23.67 -17.32 -14.58
CA ILE A 185 24.99 -17.91 -14.29
C ILE A 185 25.56 -17.46 -12.93
N ASP A 186 24.77 -16.76 -12.12
CA ASP A 186 25.25 -16.20 -10.85
C ASP A 186 25.38 -17.31 -9.78
N PRO A 187 26.50 -17.37 -9.03
CA PRO A 187 26.70 -18.34 -7.96
C PRO A 187 25.63 -18.32 -6.86
N VAL A 188 24.94 -17.20 -6.65
CA VAL A 188 23.79 -17.12 -5.72
C VAL A 188 22.68 -18.04 -6.19
N ASN A 189 22.30 -17.96 -7.47
CA ASN A 189 21.27 -18.79 -8.04
C ASN A 189 21.64 -20.27 -8.10
N GLU A 190 22.90 -20.59 -8.40
CA GLU A 190 23.40 -21.96 -8.33
C GLU A 190 23.21 -22.57 -6.92
N LYS A 191 23.58 -21.82 -5.87
CA LYS A 191 23.38 -22.26 -4.48
C LYS A 191 21.92 -22.42 -4.11
N ARG A 192 21.06 -21.48 -4.57
CA ARG A 192 19.61 -21.52 -4.32
C ARG A 192 19.00 -22.77 -4.94
N GLU A 193 19.32 -23.09 -6.19
CA GLU A 193 18.86 -24.29 -6.89
C GLU A 193 19.34 -25.58 -6.22
N GLN A 194 20.61 -25.64 -5.82
CA GLN A 194 21.16 -26.77 -5.05
C GLN A 194 20.44 -26.98 -3.70
N SER A 195 19.91 -25.90 -3.12
CA SER A 195 19.15 -25.93 -1.86
C SER A 195 17.64 -26.12 -2.07
N GLY A 196 17.18 -26.33 -3.31
CA GLY A 196 15.76 -26.46 -3.64
C GLY A 196 14.94 -25.16 -3.51
N GLN A 197 15.62 -24.02 -3.51
CA GLN A 197 14.98 -22.69 -3.51
C GLN A 197 14.81 -22.19 -4.95
N ALA A 198 13.79 -21.38 -5.18
CA ALA A 198 13.60 -20.73 -6.47
C ALA A 198 14.75 -19.75 -6.76
N SER A 199 15.35 -19.82 -7.95
CA SER A 199 16.33 -18.86 -8.42
C SER A 199 15.71 -17.46 -8.57
N ILE A 200 16.49 -16.41 -8.40
CA ILE A 200 16.09 -15.03 -8.70
C ILE A 200 16.44 -14.79 -10.18
N ASN A 201 15.45 -14.87 -11.04
CA ASN A 201 15.69 -14.93 -12.49
C ASN A 201 15.20 -13.68 -13.25
N SER A 202 14.63 -12.69 -12.56
CA SER A 202 14.21 -11.45 -13.20
C SER A 202 14.16 -10.29 -12.20
N ILE A 203 13.97 -9.08 -12.73
CA ILE A 203 13.75 -7.87 -11.95
C ILE A 203 12.43 -7.23 -12.36
N TRP A 204 11.67 -6.75 -11.38
CA TRP A 204 10.38 -6.09 -11.57
C TRP A 204 10.49 -4.60 -11.30
N ILE A 205 10.00 -3.76 -12.21
CA ILE A 205 9.93 -2.31 -12.04
C ILE A 205 8.51 -1.88 -11.70
N SER A 206 8.37 -1.04 -10.68
CA SER A 206 7.05 -0.57 -10.24
C SER A 206 7.06 0.82 -9.62
N GLY A 207 5.87 1.38 -9.44
CA GLY A 207 5.60 2.55 -8.62
C GLY A 207 6.32 3.82 -9.03
N ILE A 208 6.66 3.97 -10.31
CA ILE A 208 7.36 5.14 -10.84
C ILE A 208 6.54 6.40 -10.57
N GLY A 209 7.15 7.39 -9.92
CA GLY A 209 6.50 8.66 -9.65
C GLY A 209 7.31 9.58 -8.76
N LYS A 210 6.70 10.69 -8.39
CA LYS A 210 7.27 11.75 -7.55
C LYS A 210 6.50 11.87 -6.25
N LEU A 211 7.14 12.35 -5.17
CA LEU A 211 6.40 12.70 -3.95
C LEU A 211 5.36 13.80 -4.20
N ALA A 212 5.63 14.74 -5.09
CA ALA A 212 4.71 15.81 -5.48
C ALA A 212 3.41 15.29 -6.14
N ASP A 213 3.42 14.08 -6.72
CA ASP A 213 2.25 13.45 -7.37
C ASP A 213 1.34 12.71 -6.37
N VAL A 214 1.76 12.53 -5.12
CA VAL A 214 1.01 11.78 -4.10
C VAL A 214 -0.26 12.55 -3.72
N LYS A 215 -1.41 11.90 -3.89
CA LYS A 215 -2.73 12.44 -3.50
C LYS A 215 -3.30 11.63 -2.35
N VAL A 216 -3.17 12.18 -1.16
CA VAL A 216 -3.62 11.52 0.07
C VAL A 216 -5.13 11.70 0.27
N PRO A 217 -5.89 10.65 0.61
CA PRO A 217 -7.32 10.74 0.84
C PRO A 217 -7.66 11.46 2.15
N ASN A 218 -8.91 11.96 2.22
CA ASN A 218 -9.40 12.72 3.38
C ASN A 218 -9.45 11.90 4.68
N CYS A 219 -9.41 10.58 4.61
CA CYS A 219 -9.43 9.72 5.80
C CYS A 219 -8.25 9.96 6.76
N PHE A 220 -7.17 10.60 6.30
CA PHE A 220 -6.05 10.99 7.16
C PHE A 220 -6.24 12.34 7.87
N GLN A 221 -7.30 13.08 7.58
CA GLN A 221 -7.58 14.33 8.29
C GLN A 221 -7.86 14.05 9.77
N GLY A 222 -7.05 14.64 10.64
CA GLY A 222 -7.15 14.45 12.08
C GLY A 222 -6.51 13.17 12.62
N VAL A 223 -5.97 12.29 11.77
CA VAL A 223 -5.21 11.11 12.19
C VAL A 223 -3.91 11.55 12.86
N LYS A 224 -3.64 11.02 14.05
CA LYS A 224 -2.42 11.30 14.83
C LYS A 224 -1.42 10.15 14.80
N THR A 225 -1.92 8.91 14.63
CA THR A 225 -1.07 7.72 14.64
C THR A 225 -1.50 6.74 13.56
N ILE A 226 -0.53 6.28 12.76
CA ILE A 226 -0.69 5.16 11.81
C ILE A 226 -0.09 3.92 12.45
N TYR A 227 -0.91 2.87 12.60
CA TYR A 227 -0.51 1.59 13.17
C TYR A 227 -0.18 0.61 12.04
N SER A 228 1.10 0.39 11.78
CA SER A 228 1.56 -0.54 10.74
C SER A 228 3.06 -0.77 10.80
N ASP A 229 3.48 -1.94 10.34
CA ASP A 229 4.86 -2.31 10.02
C ASP A 229 5.15 -2.31 8.51
N LYS A 230 4.13 -2.07 7.68
CA LYS A 230 4.26 -2.07 6.22
C LYS A 230 5.02 -0.83 5.73
N PRO A 231 6.07 -0.98 4.89
CA PRO A 231 6.87 0.15 4.38
C PRO A 231 6.04 1.27 3.74
N LEU A 232 4.97 0.92 3.02
CA LEU A 232 4.05 1.88 2.43
C LEU A 232 3.44 2.84 3.48
N LEU A 233 2.95 2.29 4.60
CA LEU A 233 2.31 3.09 5.64
C LEU A 233 3.31 3.84 6.52
N ILE A 234 4.49 3.26 6.75
CA ILE A 234 5.60 3.97 7.41
C ILE A 234 6.01 5.19 6.56
N GLY A 235 6.12 5.00 5.24
CA GLY A 235 6.40 6.09 4.30
C GLY A 235 5.32 7.16 4.28
N LEU A 236 4.04 6.79 4.27
CA LEU A 236 2.93 7.72 4.38
C LEU A 236 2.93 8.48 5.72
N ALA A 237 3.22 7.82 6.83
CA ALA A 237 3.33 8.47 8.13
C ALA A 237 4.43 9.55 8.12
N LYS A 238 5.60 9.23 7.56
CA LYS A 238 6.70 10.20 7.38
C LYS A 238 6.30 11.35 6.45
N PHE A 239 5.67 11.04 5.32
CA PHE A 239 5.21 12.03 4.34
C PHE A 239 4.20 13.01 4.95
N LEU A 240 3.23 12.50 5.72
CA LEU A 240 2.18 13.27 6.39
C LEU A 240 2.62 13.89 7.71
N LYS A 241 3.82 13.57 8.22
CA LYS A 241 4.31 13.95 9.54
C LYS A 241 3.39 13.48 10.66
N ILE A 242 2.86 12.27 10.54
CA ILE A 242 2.01 11.59 11.51
C ILE A 242 2.88 10.58 12.27
N SER A 243 2.59 10.35 13.55
CA SER A 243 3.27 9.33 14.35
C SER A 243 3.00 7.93 13.78
N GLN A 244 3.99 7.04 13.88
CA GLN A 244 3.85 5.63 13.49
C GLN A 244 4.12 4.74 14.71
N SER A 245 3.35 3.66 14.83
CA SER A 245 3.54 2.62 15.85
C SER A 245 3.24 1.24 15.26
N THR A 246 3.87 0.20 15.78
CA THR A 246 3.52 -1.20 15.50
C THR A 246 2.53 -1.75 16.51
N ASP A 247 2.47 -1.15 17.70
CA ASP A 247 1.65 -1.64 18.81
C ASP A 247 0.30 -0.93 18.85
N LEU A 248 -0.75 -1.67 18.56
CA LEU A 248 -2.13 -1.20 18.73
C LEU A 248 -2.53 -1.29 20.21
N ASN A 249 -2.34 -0.21 20.95
CA ASN A 249 -2.70 -0.14 22.36
C ASN A 249 -4.14 0.36 22.51
N GLN A 250 -4.99 -0.41 23.23
CA GLN A 250 -6.40 -0.05 23.50
C GLN A 250 -6.59 1.34 24.11
N ASN A 251 -5.59 1.86 24.82
CA ASN A 251 -5.67 3.15 25.50
C ASN A 251 -5.34 4.36 24.60
N GLN A 252 -4.90 4.14 23.37
CA GLN A 252 -4.44 5.20 22.45
C GLN A 252 -5.04 5.10 21.04
N LEU A 253 -6.28 4.60 20.96
CA LEU A 253 -6.94 4.37 19.66
C LEU A 253 -7.51 5.64 19.02
N ASP A 254 -7.73 6.71 19.81
CA ASP A 254 -8.28 7.97 19.29
C ASP A 254 -7.40 8.56 18.20
N ALA A 255 -8.03 8.97 17.10
CA ALA A 255 -7.37 9.51 15.93
C ALA A 255 -6.34 8.54 15.30
N GLY A 256 -6.60 7.24 15.40
CA GLY A 256 -5.78 6.17 14.85
C GLY A 256 -6.21 5.75 13.45
N PHE A 257 -5.25 5.24 12.69
CA PHE A 257 -5.46 4.59 11.39
C PHE A 257 -4.69 3.28 11.36
N ALA A 258 -5.31 2.21 10.85
CA ALA A 258 -4.65 0.95 10.57
C ALA A 258 -5.06 0.40 9.20
N TYR A 259 -4.13 -0.28 8.53
CA TYR A 259 -4.39 -1.04 7.32
C TYR A 259 -4.01 -2.50 7.53
N VAL A 260 -4.93 -3.40 7.27
CA VAL A 260 -4.75 -4.85 7.51
C VAL A 260 -5.26 -5.68 6.33
N ASP A 261 -4.64 -6.81 6.12
CA ASP A 261 -5.09 -7.81 5.14
C ASP A 261 -6.23 -8.65 5.75
N ASN A 262 -6.09 -9.02 7.04
CA ASN A 262 -7.12 -9.74 7.79
C ASN A 262 -7.61 -8.91 8.99
N PRO A 263 -8.85 -8.42 8.96
CA PRO A 263 -9.40 -7.60 10.02
C PRO A 263 -9.71 -8.35 11.33
N GLU A 264 -9.85 -9.67 11.29
CA GLU A 264 -10.16 -10.47 12.48
C GLU A 264 -9.10 -10.28 13.57
N SER A 265 -7.83 -10.06 13.18
CA SER A 265 -6.72 -9.87 14.10
C SER A 265 -6.86 -8.67 15.04
N ILE A 266 -7.53 -7.60 14.59
CA ILE A 266 -7.69 -6.37 15.38
C ILE A 266 -9.15 -6.05 15.71
N TRP A 267 -10.10 -6.80 15.16
CA TRP A 267 -11.53 -6.56 15.36
C TRP A 267 -11.94 -6.60 16.82
N GLU A 268 -11.43 -7.56 17.59
CA GLU A 268 -11.75 -7.71 19.02
C GLU A 268 -11.32 -6.45 19.80
N ILE A 269 -10.15 -5.92 19.52
CA ILE A 269 -9.62 -4.70 20.17
C ILE A 269 -10.53 -3.51 19.87
N LEU A 270 -10.81 -3.26 18.58
CA LEU A 270 -11.58 -2.08 18.13
C LEU A 270 -13.04 -2.16 18.57
N SER A 271 -13.66 -3.33 18.46
CA SER A 271 -15.05 -3.52 18.86
C SER A 271 -15.24 -3.40 20.37
N THR A 272 -14.26 -3.88 21.16
CA THR A 272 -14.26 -3.72 22.62
C THR A 272 -14.11 -2.25 23.03
N ALA A 273 -13.21 -1.51 22.37
CA ALA A 273 -13.03 -0.09 22.61
C ALA A 273 -14.30 0.74 22.28
N LEU A 274 -14.99 0.38 21.19
CA LEU A 274 -16.27 1.01 20.81
C LEU A 274 -17.38 0.66 21.82
N GLU A 275 -17.45 -0.59 22.31
CA GLU A 275 -18.40 -1.03 23.34
C GLU A 275 -18.16 -0.31 24.68
N ALA A 276 -16.89 -0.20 25.09
CA ALA A 276 -16.46 0.48 26.31
C ALA A 276 -16.52 2.02 26.21
N GLN A 277 -16.95 2.56 25.07
CA GLN A 277 -16.99 4.01 24.81
C GLN A 277 -15.61 4.68 24.91
N GLN A 278 -14.54 3.96 24.64
CA GLN A 278 -13.20 4.53 24.43
C GLN A 278 -13.08 5.17 23.03
N LEU A 279 -13.86 4.65 22.07
CA LEU A 279 -14.11 5.23 20.75
C LEU A 279 -15.58 5.59 20.60
N ASP A 280 -15.87 6.66 19.88
CA ASP A 280 -17.22 7.07 19.51
C ASP A 280 -17.59 6.51 18.13
N GLU A 281 -16.62 6.43 17.21
CA GLU A 281 -16.78 5.99 15.84
C GLU A 281 -15.63 5.10 15.39
N LEU A 282 -15.97 4.02 14.68
CA LEU A 282 -15.05 3.20 13.88
C LEU A 282 -15.42 3.37 12.41
N VAL A 283 -14.51 3.97 11.64
CA VAL A 283 -14.64 4.10 10.19
C VAL A 283 -13.97 2.91 9.54
N LEU A 284 -14.71 2.18 8.72
CA LEU A 284 -14.23 1.06 7.94
C LEU A 284 -14.13 1.46 6.47
N ILE A 285 -12.97 1.26 5.88
CA ILE A 285 -12.72 1.44 4.45
C ILE A 285 -12.39 0.08 3.85
N ASP A 286 -13.17 -0.35 2.88
CA ASP A 286 -12.95 -1.60 2.11
C ASP A 286 -13.20 -1.37 0.61
N PHE A 287 -12.89 -2.36 -0.22
CA PHE A 287 -12.88 -2.20 -1.68
C PHE A 287 -13.66 -3.32 -2.40
N PRO A 288 -14.98 -3.45 -2.16
CA PRO A 288 -15.77 -4.45 -2.86
C PRO A 288 -15.74 -4.21 -4.37
N ASN A 289 -15.39 -5.25 -5.14
CA ASN A 289 -15.23 -5.18 -6.61
C ASN A 289 -14.26 -4.07 -7.07
N GLY A 290 -13.23 -3.78 -6.27
CA GLY A 290 -12.23 -2.77 -6.59
C GLY A 290 -12.66 -1.31 -6.35
N HIS A 291 -13.87 -1.08 -5.84
CA HIS A 291 -14.40 0.26 -5.54
C HIS A 291 -14.32 0.58 -4.06
N VAL A 292 -13.90 1.81 -3.74
CA VAL A 292 -13.84 2.25 -2.35
C VAL A 292 -15.24 2.30 -1.73
N ARG A 293 -15.37 1.75 -0.53
CA ARG A 293 -16.56 1.85 0.30
C ARG A 293 -16.15 2.26 1.71
N GLU A 294 -16.76 3.34 2.21
CA GLU A 294 -16.57 3.84 3.56
C GLU A 294 -17.84 3.63 4.37
N ARG A 295 -17.71 3.08 5.57
CA ARG A 295 -18.83 2.83 6.50
C ARG A 295 -18.42 3.23 7.90
N THR A 296 -19.31 3.95 8.60
CA THR A 296 -19.07 4.36 9.99
C THR A 296 -19.92 3.52 10.94
N PHE A 297 -19.27 2.92 11.93
CA PHE A 297 -19.91 2.16 12.98
C PHE A 297 -19.79 2.91 14.30
N THR A 298 -20.94 3.01 14.99
CA THR A 298 -21.04 3.49 16.36
C THR A 298 -21.35 2.31 17.28
N ARG A 299 -21.24 2.50 18.59
CA ARG A 299 -21.64 1.49 19.59
C ARG A 299 -23.04 0.95 19.33
N LYS A 300 -23.99 1.80 18.93
CA LYS A 300 -25.38 1.39 18.62
C LYS A 300 -25.45 0.43 17.43
N ALA A 301 -24.62 0.68 16.40
CA ALA A 301 -24.58 -0.19 15.22
C ALA A 301 -23.88 -1.53 15.52
N LEU A 302 -22.89 -1.54 16.45
CA LEU A 302 -22.19 -2.75 16.87
C LEU A 302 -23.07 -3.71 17.64
N LEU A 303 -23.95 -3.19 18.51
CA LEU A 303 -24.78 -4.00 19.40
C LEU A 303 -26.11 -4.34 18.73
N GLN A 304 -26.37 -5.63 18.52
CA GLN A 304 -27.71 -6.08 18.13
C GLN A 304 -28.69 -5.79 19.25
N GLN A 305 -29.71 -4.96 18.97
CA GLN A 305 -30.81 -4.80 19.91
C GLN A 305 -31.56 -6.14 20.01
N SER A 306 -31.60 -6.72 21.23
CA SER A 306 -32.49 -7.83 21.49
C SER A 306 -33.92 -7.28 21.57
N TRP A 307 -34.88 -7.93 20.89
CA TRP A 307 -36.32 -7.61 21.06
C TRP A 307 -36.79 -7.88 22.49
N MET A 308 -36.05 -8.70 23.25
CA MET A 308 -36.26 -8.96 24.68
C MET A 308 -35.39 -7.98 25.48
N PHE A 309 -36.02 -6.97 26.06
CA PHE A 309 -35.37 -5.89 26.82
C PHE A 309 -34.53 -6.34 28.03
N TRP A 310 -34.74 -7.57 28.54
CA TRP A 310 -33.94 -8.16 29.66
C TRP A 310 -32.69 -8.93 29.20
N ARG A 311 -32.51 -9.17 27.90
CA ARG A 311 -31.27 -9.80 27.39
C ARG A 311 -30.24 -8.73 27.05
N LYS A 312 -28.99 -8.96 27.49
CA LYS A 312 -27.88 -8.12 27.07
C LYS A 312 -27.76 -8.13 25.54
N PRO A 313 -27.58 -6.97 24.91
CA PRO A 313 -27.36 -6.92 23.47
C PRO A 313 -26.16 -7.77 23.08
N LYS A 314 -26.28 -8.52 21.97
CA LYS A 314 -25.19 -9.36 21.46
C LYS A 314 -24.32 -8.52 20.55
N LYS A 315 -23.01 -8.58 20.75
CA LYS A 315 -22.00 -7.96 19.88
C LYS A 315 -22.02 -8.66 18.53
N ARG A 316 -22.06 -7.89 17.44
CA ARG A 316 -21.96 -8.40 16.08
C ARG A 316 -20.54 -8.87 15.81
N SER A 317 -20.42 -10.02 15.17
CA SER A 317 -19.13 -10.49 14.65
C SER A 317 -18.68 -9.62 13.45
N TRP A 318 -17.41 -9.73 13.11
CA TRP A 318 -16.90 -9.12 11.88
C TRP A 318 -17.73 -9.54 10.65
N GLN A 319 -18.00 -10.83 10.51
CA GLN A 319 -18.76 -11.41 9.40
C GLN A 319 -20.20 -10.88 9.32
N ASP A 320 -20.86 -10.63 10.46
CA ASP A 320 -22.20 -10.02 10.50
C ASP A 320 -22.22 -8.59 9.96
N LEU A 321 -21.11 -7.84 10.09
CA LEU A 321 -21.00 -6.46 9.64
C LEU A 321 -20.58 -6.33 8.18
N VAL A 322 -19.73 -7.22 7.70
CA VAL A 322 -19.24 -7.21 6.30
C VAL A 322 -20.18 -7.98 5.38
N GLY A 323 -20.74 -9.11 5.85
CA GLY A 323 -21.64 -9.97 5.08
C GLY A 323 -23.07 -9.43 4.89
N ALA A 324 -23.44 -8.33 5.53
CA ALA A 324 -24.75 -7.68 5.38
C ALA A 324 -24.95 -6.90 4.07
N THR A 325 -24.11 -7.16 3.07
CA THR A 325 -24.28 -6.63 1.71
C THR A 325 -24.47 -7.81 0.75
N LYS A 326 -25.69 -8.33 0.72
CA LYS A 326 -26.27 -9.01 -0.46
C LYS A 326 -27.17 -8.03 -1.16
#